data_5be54217d75f4fc719e7ae6a149cf9dc
#
_entry.id   5be54217d75f4fc719e7ae6a149cf9dc
#
_cell.length_a   1.000
_cell.length_b   1.000
_cell.length_c   1.000
_cell.angle_alpha   90.00
_cell.angle_beta   90.00
_cell.angle_gamma   90.00
#
_symmetry.space_group_name_H-M   'P 1'
#
loop_
_entity.id
_entity.type
_entity.pdbx_description
1 polymer ?
#
loop_
_entity_poly.entity_id
_entity_poly.type
_entity_poly.pdbx_seq_one_letter_code
_entity_poly.pdbx_strand_id
1 'polypeptide(L)'
;PVSTVSVGAKDKERTITNVAAGRVSATSTDAINGSQLYGVHQMIDSLGQSTNAQLQSSISHVEQNINRIEQNINRVEQNIGRVESESNKGDARAAALAALHPMGYDPDNRIQYMAGYGHYKNANALALGVGYYHRDNLLLTTGVTLNSHLMANVGITYKPGKSNMTNHPQNLEARVQALETQNKELQETVRQLMSKLDK
;
A
#
# COMPACT_ATOMS: atom_id res chain seq x y z
N PRO A 1 -29.43 67.53 -33.03
CA PRO A 1 -30.27 67.84 -34.22
C PRO A 1 -30.73 69.31 -34.19
N VAL A 2 -30.63 69.96 -35.31
CA VAL A 2 -30.98 71.38 -35.42
C VAL A 2 -32.48 71.52 -35.78
N SER A 3 -33.09 70.50 -36.33
CA SER A 3 -34.51 70.45 -36.76
C SER A 3 -34.98 68.97 -36.85
N THR A 4 -36.30 68.80 -36.87
CA THR A 4 -36.98 67.50 -37.01
C THR A 4 -37.94 67.54 -38.20
N VAL A 5 -37.94 66.45 -38.97
CA VAL A 5 -39.01 66.20 -39.97
C VAL A 5 -39.95 65.15 -39.35
N SER A 6 -41.25 65.54 -39.14
CA SER A 6 -42.25 64.59 -38.63
C SER A 6 -43.14 64.21 -39.78
N VAL A 7 -43.37 62.92 -39.99
CA VAL A 7 -44.29 62.37 -41.03
C VAL A 7 -45.65 61.96 -40.45
N GLY A 8 -45.83 62.05 -39.12
CA GLY A 8 -47.08 61.72 -38.42
C GLY A 8 -47.18 62.50 -37.11
N ALA A 9 -48.09 62.12 -36.22
CA ALA A 9 -48.29 62.64 -34.90
C ALA A 9 -48.30 61.47 -33.87
N LYS A 10 -48.19 61.79 -32.58
CA LYS A 10 -48.31 60.78 -31.51
C LYS A 10 -49.63 59.99 -31.64
N ASP A 11 -49.53 58.67 -31.62
CA ASP A 11 -50.65 57.74 -31.81
C ASP A 11 -51.36 57.85 -33.21
N LYS A 12 -50.63 58.45 -34.17
CA LYS A 12 -51.04 58.59 -35.60
C LYS A 12 -49.78 58.51 -36.48
N GLU A 13 -48.91 57.52 -36.22
CA GLU A 13 -47.70 57.25 -36.97
C GLU A 13 -48.05 56.86 -38.41
N ARG A 14 -47.15 57.11 -39.35
CA ARG A 14 -47.29 56.75 -40.78
C ARG A 14 -46.18 55.86 -41.20
N THR A 15 -46.51 54.84 -42.00
CA THR A 15 -45.49 53.98 -42.66
C THR A 15 -44.92 54.70 -43.86
N ILE A 16 -43.59 54.70 -43.97
CA ILE A 16 -42.84 55.10 -45.15
C ILE A 16 -42.52 53.86 -45.94
N THR A 17 -43.02 53.73 -47.18
CA THR A 17 -42.79 52.57 -48.06
C THR A 17 -41.90 52.95 -49.21
N ASN A 18 -41.30 51.90 -49.89
CA ASN A 18 -40.41 52.05 -51.06
C ASN A 18 -39.07 52.77 -50.70
N VAL A 19 -38.63 52.67 -49.48
CA VAL A 19 -37.31 53.18 -49.08
C VAL A 19 -36.26 52.22 -49.59
N ALA A 20 -35.30 52.71 -50.32
CA ALA A 20 -34.11 51.93 -50.72
C ALA A 20 -33.24 51.56 -49.53
N ALA A 21 -32.46 50.49 -49.66
CA ALA A 21 -31.53 50.10 -48.63
C ALA A 21 -30.48 51.21 -48.40
N GLY A 22 -30.39 51.64 -47.15
CA GLY A 22 -29.40 52.65 -46.70
C GLY A 22 -28.00 52.05 -46.60
N ARG A 23 -26.95 52.88 -46.72
CA ARG A 23 -25.59 52.47 -46.49
C ARG A 23 -25.36 52.15 -45.00
N VAL A 24 -24.78 51.02 -44.71
CA VAL A 24 -24.44 50.63 -43.36
C VAL A 24 -22.97 50.91 -43.08
N SER A 25 -22.67 52.01 -42.40
CA SER A 25 -21.34 52.38 -41.96
C SER A 25 -21.41 53.21 -40.70
N ALA A 26 -20.27 53.35 -39.97
CA ALA A 26 -20.21 54.12 -38.74
C ALA A 26 -20.57 55.62 -38.91
N THR A 27 -20.51 56.15 -40.15
CA THR A 27 -20.81 57.56 -40.44
C THR A 27 -22.03 57.77 -41.31
N SER A 28 -22.75 56.70 -41.63
CA SER A 28 -23.97 56.75 -42.45
C SER A 28 -25.09 57.48 -41.70
N THR A 29 -25.79 58.35 -42.42
CA THR A 29 -27.03 59.03 -41.99
C THR A 29 -28.24 58.56 -42.80
N ASP A 30 -28.06 57.48 -43.59
CA ASP A 30 -29.14 56.92 -44.41
C ASP A 30 -30.18 56.21 -43.56
N ALA A 31 -31.45 56.22 -43.96
CA ALA A 31 -32.48 55.45 -43.33
C ALA A 31 -32.28 53.95 -43.63
N ILE A 32 -32.49 53.09 -42.65
CA ILE A 32 -32.46 51.63 -42.78
C ILE A 32 -33.85 51.11 -43.08
N ASN A 33 -33.99 50.23 -44.06
CA ASN A 33 -35.28 49.62 -44.36
C ASN A 33 -35.48 48.25 -43.69
N GLY A 34 -36.69 47.72 -43.70
CA GLY A 34 -37.08 46.47 -43.03
C GLY A 34 -36.29 45.23 -43.52
N SER A 35 -35.86 45.18 -44.81
CA SER A 35 -35.12 44.03 -45.30
C SER A 35 -33.69 43.98 -44.72
N GLN A 36 -33.06 45.12 -44.48
CA GLN A 36 -31.77 45.19 -43.83
C GLN A 36 -31.86 44.72 -42.38
N LEU A 37 -32.85 45.14 -41.63
CA LEU A 37 -33.13 44.67 -40.24
C LEU A 37 -33.44 43.18 -40.21
N TYR A 38 -34.24 42.68 -41.18
CA TYR A 38 -34.52 41.25 -41.29
C TYR A 38 -33.23 40.42 -41.51
N GLY A 39 -32.32 40.90 -42.34
CA GLY A 39 -31.02 40.25 -42.54
C GLY A 39 -30.20 40.15 -41.22
N VAL A 40 -30.23 41.21 -40.40
CA VAL A 40 -29.59 41.20 -39.08
C VAL A 40 -30.26 40.20 -38.14
N HIS A 41 -31.61 40.12 -38.16
CA HIS A 41 -32.35 39.13 -37.38
C HIS A 41 -31.96 37.70 -37.72
N GLN A 42 -31.90 37.37 -39.02
CA GLN A 42 -31.46 36.05 -39.49
C GLN A 42 -30.02 35.71 -39.05
N MET A 43 -29.13 36.70 -39.05
CA MET A 43 -27.74 36.48 -38.56
C MET A 43 -27.73 36.21 -37.07
N ILE A 44 -28.53 36.89 -36.26
CA ILE A 44 -28.65 36.65 -34.82
C ILE A 44 -29.18 35.25 -34.55
N ASP A 45 -30.21 34.82 -35.24
CA ASP A 45 -30.81 33.48 -35.14
C ASP A 45 -29.80 32.39 -35.48
N SER A 46 -29.06 32.56 -36.59
CA SER A 46 -27.98 31.63 -36.99
C SER A 46 -26.85 31.53 -35.96
N LEU A 47 -26.42 32.68 -35.42
CA LEU A 47 -25.40 32.73 -34.38
C LEU A 47 -25.90 32.04 -33.11
N GLY A 48 -27.13 32.27 -32.70
CA GLY A 48 -27.75 31.61 -31.55
C GLY A 48 -27.79 30.09 -31.69
N GLN A 49 -28.18 29.59 -32.87
CA GLN A 49 -28.21 28.15 -33.18
C GLN A 49 -26.81 27.55 -33.15
N SER A 50 -25.85 28.22 -33.80
CA SER A 50 -24.42 27.77 -33.82
C SER A 50 -23.83 27.72 -32.42
N THR A 51 -24.02 28.78 -31.62
CA THR A 51 -23.53 28.84 -30.26
C THR A 51 -24.13 27.72 -29.38
N ASN A 52 -25.44 27.49 -29.54
CA ASN A 52 -26.11 26.42 -28.79
C ASN A 52 -25.57 25.03 -29.15
N ALA A 53 -25.35 24.77 -30.44
CA ALA A 53 -24.76 23.50 -30.90
C ALA A 53 -23.36 23.30 -30.36
N GLN A 54 -22.51 24.35 -30.36
CA GLN A 54 -21.16 24.28 -29.78
C GLN A 54 -21.17 24.03 -28.27
N LEU A 55 -22.09 24.70 -27.53
CA LEU A 55 -22.24 24.47 -26.10
C LEU A 55 -22.66 23.03 -25.81
N GLN A 56 -23.65 22.49 -26.51
CA GLN A 56 -24.07 21.09 -26.34
C GLN A 56 -22.92 20.10 -26.62
N SER A 57 -22.17 20.35 -27.70
CA SER A 57 -20.98 19.52 -28.01
C SER A 57 -19.94 19.58 -26.87
N SER A 58 -19.65 20.78 -26.34
CA SER A 58 -18.71 20.94 -25.23
C SER A 58 -19.18 20.25 -23.95
N ILE A 59 -20.48 20.36 -23.64
CA ILE A 59 -21.10 19.68 -22.48
C ILE A 59 -20.93 18.16 -22.64
N SER A 60 -21.27 17.60 -23.80
CA SER A 60 -21.10 16.15 -24.05
C SER A 60 -19.67 15.69 -23.92
N HIS A 61 -18.69 16.46 -24.35
CA HIS A 61 -17.28 16.15 -24.12
C HIS A 61 -16.88 16.17 -22.64
N VAL A 62 -17.38 17.14 -21.87
CA VAL A 62 -17.15 17.20 -20.43
C VAL A 62 -17.78 15.99 -19.73
N GLU A 63 -19.00 15.62 -20.05
CA GLU A 63 -19.67 14.43 -19.49
C GLU A 63 -18.89 13.14 -19.79
N GLN A 64 -18.42 12.98 -21.03
CA GLN A 64 -17.57 11.84 -21.38
C GLN A 64 -16.28 11.80 -20.56
N ASN A 65 -15.63 12.94 -20.33
CA ASN A 65 -14.44 13.03 -19.51
C ASN A 65 -14.73 12.70 -18.04
N ILE A 66 -15.85 13.18 -17.50
CA ILE A 66 -16.29 12.83 -16.13
C ILE A 66 -16.47 11.32 -16.00
N ASN A 67 -17.19 10.68 -16.92
CA ASN A 67 -17.38 9.22 -16.91
C ASN A 67 -16.04 8.45 -16.96
N ARG A 68 -15.07 8.93 -17.75
CA ARG A 68 -13.73 8.34 -17.81
C ARG A 68 -12.97 8.49 -16.49
N ILE A 69 -13.09 9.65 -15.85
CA ILE A 69 -12.48 9.91 -14.54
C ILE A 69 -13.09 8.99 -13.48
N GLU A 70 -14.40 8.84 -13.42
CA GLU A 70 -15.08 7.92 -12.50
C GLU A 70 -14.62 6.48 -12.67
N GLN A 71 -14.52 6.00 -13.92
CA GLN A 71 -13.99 4.66 -14.19
C GLN A 71 -12.53 4.50 -13.72
N ASN A 72 -11.71 5.53 -13.88
CA ASN A 72 -10.34 5.51 -13.41
C ASN A 72 -10.27 5.52 -11.87
N ILE A 73 -11.11 6.30 -11.19
CA ILE A 73 -11.21 6.32 -9.73
C ILE A 73 -11.57 4.92 -9.22
N ASN A 74 -12.61 4.29 -9.76
CA ASN A 74 -13.02 2.94 -9.36
C ASN A 74 -11.88 1.92 -9.55
N ARG A 75 -11.11 2.03 -10.63
CA ARG A 75 -9.93 1.17 -10.88
C ARG A 75 -8.81 1.42 -9.86
N VAL A 76 -8.58 2.67 -9.50
CA VAL A 76 -7.58 3.03 -8.48
C VAL A 76 -7.99 2.50 -7.12
N GLU A 77 -9.25 2.64 -6.72
CA GLU A 77 -9.78 2.10 -5.46
C GLU A 77 -9.63 0.57 -5.37
N GLN A 78 -9.97 -0.15 -6.45
CA GLN A 78 -9.75 -1.60 -6.51
C GLN A 78 -8.27 -1.97 -6.38
N ASN A 79 -7.37 -1.21 -7.02
CA ASN A 79 -5.93 -1.43 -6.91
C ASN A 79 -5.42 -1.15 -5.50
N ILE A 80 -5.90 -0.09 -4.84
CA ILE A 80 -5.55 0.20 -3.44
C ILE A 80 -5.97 -0.95 -2.53
N GLY A 81 -7.20 -1.45 -2.65
CA GLY A 81 -7.67 -2.58 -1.86
C GLY A 81 -6.84 -3.85 -2.09
N ARG A 82 -6.41 -4.11 -3.34
CA ARG A 82 -5.52 -5.22 -3.66
C ARG A 82 -4.13 -5.05 -3.03
N VAL A 83 -3.54 -3.87 -3.13
CA VAL A 83 -2.23 -3.57 -2.54
C VAL A 83 -2.28 -3.68 -1.03
N GLU A 84 -3.32 -3.17 -0.38
CA GLU A 84 -3.51 -3.30 1.06
C GLU A 84 -3.63 -4.78 1.48
N SER A 85 -4.42 -5.57 0.75
CA SER A 85 -4.55 -7.01 1.02
C SER A 85 -3.21 -7.74 0.89
N GLU A 86 -2.43 -7.47 -0.17
CA GLU A 86 -1.11 -8.09 -0.35
C GLU A 86 -0.11 -7.63 0.71
N SER A 87 -0.13 -6.36 1.12
CA SER A 87 0.67 -5.85 2.23
C SER A 87 0.35 -6.59 3.54
N ASN A 88 -0.93 -6.70 3.90
CA ASN A 88 -1.36 -7.41 5.11
C ASN A 88 -0.91 -8.89 5.11
N LYS A 89 -0.97 -9.54 3.94
CA LYS A 89 -0.44 -10.91 3.78
C LYS A 89 1.07 -10.96 3.94
N GLY A 90 1.81 -9.95 3.45
CA GLY A 90 3.25 -9.79 3.64
C GLY A 90 3.62 -9.67 5.11
N ASP A 91 2.93 -8.81 5.83
CA ASP A 91 3.15 -8.60 7.27
C ASP A 91 2.85 -9.86 8.09
N ALA A 92 1.76 -10.57 7.78
CA ALA A 92 1.44 -11.85 8.42
C ALA A 92 2.54 -12.91 8.16
N ARG A 93 3.10 -12.99 6.95
CA ARG A 93 4.22 -13.88 6.62
C ARG A 93 5.49 -13.50 7.37
N ALA A 94 5.80 -12.20 7.44
CA ALA A 94 6.94 -11.71 8.20
C ALA A 94 6.80 -12.05 9.70
N ALA A 95 5.62 -11.87 10.28
CA ALA A 95 5.33 -12.26 11.65
C ALA A 95 5.48 -13.79 11.87
N ALA A 96 5.02 -14.62 10.94
CA ALA A 96 5.17 -16.07 11.02
C ALA A 96 6.65 -16.50 10.97
N LEU A 97 7.46 -15.89 10.09
CA LEU A 97 8.90 -16.14 10.03
C LEU A 97 9.62 -15.64 11.26
N ALA A 98 9.22 -14.50 11.81
CA ALA A 98 9.78 -13.95 13.04
C ALA A 98 9.47 -14.80 14.28
N ALA A 99 8.41 -15.61 14.24
CA ALA A 99 8.04 -16.54 15.31
C ALA A 99 8.92 -17.81 15.34
N LEU A 100 9.80 -18.02 14.36
CA LEU A 100 10.69 -19.17 14.31
C LEU A 100 11.87 -18.94 15.26
N HIS A 101 11.77 -19.48 16.47
CA HIS A 101 12.82 -19.36 17.50
C HIS A 101 13.43 -20.72 17.78
N PRO A 102 14.76 -20.88 17.55
CA PRO A 102 15.46 -22.09 17.92
C PRO A 102 15.62 -22.20 19.44
N MET A 103 15.62 -23.41 19.94
CA MET A 103 15.97 -23.72 21.33
C MET A 103 17.47 -23.59 21.55
N GLY A 104 17.93 -23.70 22.79
CA GLY A 104 19.36 -23.69 23.12
C GLY A 104 20.15 -24.81 22.43
N TYR A 105 21.46 -24.63 22.36
CA TYR A 105 22.37 -25.63 21.77
C TYR A 105 22.31 -26.95 22.54
N ASP A 106 22.15 -28.04 21.79
CA ASP A 106 22.28 -29.42 22.27
C ASP A 106 23.29 -30.12 21.36
N PRO A 107 24.41 -30.69 21.92
CA PRO A 107 25.41 -31.37 21.14
C PRO A 107 24.92 -32.65 20.47
N ASP A 108 23.91 -33.30 21.05
CA ASP A 108 23.36 -34.56 20.56
C ASP A 108 22.30 -34.31 19.48
N ASN A 109 21.61 -33.15 19.54
CA ASN A 109 20.53 -32.75 18.62
C ASN A 109 20.79 -31.39 17.99
N ARG A 110 21.67 -31.33 17.01
CA ARG A 110 22.11 -30.07 16.37
C ARG A 110 21.13 -29.50 15.37
N ILE A 111 20.15 -30.30 14.90
CA ILE A 111 19.11 -29.87 13.95
C ILE A 111 17.84 -29.68 14.74
N GLN A 112 17.19 -28.54 14.51
CA GLN A 112 15.91 -28.21 15.12
C GLN A 112 14.90 -27.80 14.07
N TYR A 113 13.67 -28.28 14.21
CA TYR A 113 12.54 -27.91 13.37
C TYR A 113 11.68 -26.91 14.12
N MET A 114 11.23 -25.89 13.40
CA MET A 114 10.47 -24.79 13.95
C MET A 114 9.19 -24.58 13.15
N ALA A 115 8.11 -24.22 13.81
CA ALA A 115 6.89 -23.78 13.17
C ALA A 115 6.46 -22.44 13.77
N GLY A 116 5.98 -21.54 12.93
CA GLY A 116 5.52 -20.21 13.33
C GLY A 116 4.19 -19.88 12.68
N TYR A 117 3.33 -19.20 13.41
CA TYR A 117 2.09 -18.63 12.92
C TYR A 117 2.13 -17.13 13.07
N GLY A 118 1.70 -16.42 12.03
CA GLY A 118 1.57 -14.98 12.01
C GLY A 118 0.17 -14.55 11.61
N HIS A 119 -0.37 -13.57 12.30
CA HIS A 119 -1.64 -12.93 12.00
C HIS A 119 -1.44 -11.42 11.95
N TYR A 120 -1.99 -10.78 10.91
CA TYR A 120 -2.02 -9.33 10.81
C TYR A 120 -3.30 -8.88 10.11
N LYS A 121 -4.09 -8.04 10.79
CA LYS A 121 -5.43 -7.59 10.34
C LYS A 121 -6.29 -8.78 9.89
N ASN A 122 -6.55 -8.92 8.59
CA ASN A 122 -7.36 -9.99 8.00
C ASN A 122 -6.54 -11.09 7.32
N ALA A 123 -5.23 -11.11 7.50
CA ALA A 123 -4.33 -12.07 6.88
C ALA A 123 -3.67 -12.99 7.91
N ASN A 124 -3.47 -14.25 7.51
CA ASN A 124 -2.82 -15.28 8.29
C ASN A 124 -1.69 -15.92 7.49
N ALA A 125 -0.66 -16.38 8.17
CA ALA A 125 0.43 -17.12 7.56
C ALA A 125 0.97 -18.19 8.50
N LEU A 126 1.47 -19.27 7.91
CA LEU A 126 2.24 -20.32 8.57
C LEU A 126 3.65 -20.32 8.00
N ALA A 127 4.64 -20.55 8.86
CA ALA A 127 6.02 -20.72 8.46
C ALA A 127 6.59 -22.01 9.07
N LEU A 128 7.47 -22.67 8.32
CA LEU A 128 8.31 -23.73 8.81
C LEU A 128 9.77 -23.32 8.69
N GLY A 129 10.58 -23.75 9.64
CA GLY A 129 11.99 -23.42 9.67
C GLY A 129 12.86 -24.57 10.17
N VAL A 130 14.13 -24.49 9.84
CA VAL A 130 15.17 -25.40 10.32
C VAL A 130 16.31 -24.56 10.90
N GLY A 131 16.74 -24.91 12.09
CA GLY A 131 17.95 -24.41 12.74
C GLY A 131 19.03 -25.49 12.76
N TYR A 132 20.27 -25.13 12.45
CA TYR A 132 21.41 -26.01 12.53
C TYR A 132 22.52 -25.34 13.33
N TYR A 133 22.88 -25.96 14.44
CA TYR A 133 24.06 -25.57 15.23
C TYR A 133 25.32 -26.24 14.70
N HIS A 134 26.16 -25.48 14.00
CA HIS A 134 27.48 -25.97 13.62
C HIS A 134 28.38 -26.15 14.85
N ARG A 135 28.27 -25.20 15.77
CA ARG A 135 28.93 -25.21 17.10
C ARG A 135 28.01 -24.55 18.12
N ASP A 136 28.33 -24.62 19.38
CA ASP A 136 27.61 -23.95 20.48
C ASP A 136 27.47 -22.43 20.32
N ASN A 137 28.36 -21.83 19.54
CA ASN A 137 28.42 -20.38 19.27
C ASN A 137 28.06 -19.99 17.84
N LEU A 138 27.67 -20.95 16.97
CA LEU A 138 27.33 -20.69 15.58
C LEU A 138 26.03 -21.43 15.19
N LEU A 139 24.98 -20.67 14.96
CA LEU A 139 23.67 -21.14 14.52
C LEU A 139 23.36 -20.63 13.11
N LEU A 140 22.93 -21.53 12.24
CA LEU A 140 22.37 -21.24 10.95
C LEU A 140 20.88 -21.52 11.00
N THR A 141 20.07 -20.61 10.48
CA THR A 141 18.62 -20.77 10.43
C THR A 141 18.09 -20.52 9.02
N THR A 142 17.06 -21.24 8.65
CA THR A 142 16.27 -20.95 7.44
C THR A 142 14.81 -21.15 7.75
N GLY A 143 13.97 -20.37 7.08
CA GLY A 143 12.53 -20.47 7.21
C GLY A 143 11.82 -20.18 5.90
N VAL A 144 10.63 -20.73 5.75
CA VAL A 144 9.79 -20.57 4.57
C VAL A 144 8.32 -20.53 4.97
N THR A 145 7.54 -19.66 4.31
CA THR A 145 6.09 -19.61 4.51
C THR A 145 5.36 -20.59 3.59
N LEU A 146 4.25 -21.14 4.07
CA LEU A 146 3.45 -22.14 3.36
C LEU A 146 2.28 -21.53 2.56
N ASN A 147 2.26 -20.24 2.33
CA ASN A 147 1.20 -19.52 1.65
C ASN A 147 1.43 -19.42 0.13
N SER A 148 0.40 -18.97 -0.59
CA SER A 148 0.39 -18.85 -2.07
C SER A 148 1.56 -18.04 -2.67
N HIS A 149 2.11 -17.08 -1.91
CA HIS A 149 3.34 -16.37 -2.27
C HIS A 149 4.41 -16.74 -1.24
N LEU A 150 5.42 -17.45 -1.70
CA LEU A 150 6.51 -17.92 -0.87
C LEU A 150 7.34 -16.74 -0.36
N MET A 151 7.56 -16.69 0.95
CA MET A 151 8.56 -15.84 1.58
C MET A 151 9.54 -16.74 2.32
N ALA A 152 10.83 -16.48 2.17
CA ALA A 152 11.86 -17.25 2.83
C ALA A 152 12.89 -16.34 3.49
N ASN A 153 13.52 -16.82 4.54
CA ASN A 153 14.65 -16.16 5.19
C ASN A 153 15.80 -17.14 5.44
N VAL A 154 16.99 -16.59 5.56
CA VAL A 154 18.19 -17.29 6.01
C VAL A 154 18.86 -16.40 7.05
N GLY A 155 19.26 -16.96 8.17
CA GLY A 155 19.92 -16.26 9.24
C GLY A 155 21.20 -16.97 9.70
N ILE A 156 22.16 -16.18 10.15
CA ILE A 156 23.38 -16.64 10.80
C ILE A 156 23.48 -15.91 12.13
N THR A 157 23.57 -16.67 13.21
CA THR A 157 23.79 -16.12 14.55
C THR A 157 25.12 -16.60 15.06
N TYR A 158 25.98 -15.66 15.42
CA TYR A 158 27.30 -15.95 16.00
C TYR A 158 27.41 -15.30 17.37
N LYS A 159 27.81 -16.09 18.39
CA LYS A 159 28.04 -15.63 19.74
C LYS A 159 29.55 -15.56 19.95
N PRO A 160 30.19 -14.37 19.96
CA PRO A 160 31.63 -14.25 20.21
C PRO A 160 31.94 -14.57 21.68
N GLY A 161 33.08 -15.25 21.90
CA GLY A 161 33.54 -15.61 23.21
C GLY A 161 33.79 -17.11 23.38
N LYS A 162 34.50 -17.50 24.44
CA LYS A 162 34.62 -18.91 24.82
C LYS A 162 33.36 -19.32 25.59
N SER A 163 32.69 -20.35 25.12
CA SER A 163 31.62 -20.96 25.88
C SER A 163 32.18 -21.67 27.09
N ASN A 164 31.90 -21.19 28.29
CA ASN A 164 32.17 -21.96 29.50
C ASN A 164 31.06 -23.02 29.61
N MET A 165 31.29 -24.18 29.00
CA MET A 165 30.37 -25.32 29.05
C MET A 165 30.30 -25.99 30.45
N THR A 166 30.57 -25.28 31.50
CA THR A 166 30.51 -25.83 32.89
C THR A 166 29.11 -26.32 33.30
N ASN A 167 28.10 -25.90 32.59
CA ASN A 167 26.67 -26.28 32.84
C ASN A 167 26.10 -27.23 31.78
N HIS A 168 26.93 -27.81 30.90
CA HIS A 168 26.45 -28.79 29.93
C HIS A 168 26.04 -30.09 30.62
N PRO A 169 24.93 -30.77 30.27
CA PRO A 169 24.53 -32.03 30.90
C PRO A 169 25.64 -33.06 30.96
N GLN A 170 26.41 -33.25 29.91
CA GLN A 170 27.55 -34.18 29.88
C GLN A 170 28.67 -33.79 30.84
N ASN A 171 28.93 -32.51 31.05
CA ASN A 171 29.88 -32.06 32.05
C ASN A 171 29.32 -32.17 33.46
N LEU A 172 28.00 -32.07 33.63
CA LEU A 172 27.36 -32.31 34.91
C LEU A 172 27.42 -33.78 35.30
N GLU A 173 27.17 -34.72 34.37
CA GLU A 173 27.32 -36.15 34.61
C GLU A 173 28.78 -36.53 34.95
N ALA A 174 29.75 -36.03 34.18
CA ALA A 174 31.17 -36.27 34.48
C ALA A 174 31.57 -35.68 35.87
N ARG A 175 31.03 -34.51 36.24
CA ARG A 175 31.27 -33.94 37.57
C ARG A 175 30.57 -34.73 38.66
N VAL A 176 29.36 -35.21 38.43
CA VAL A 176 28.66 -36.09 39.38
C VAL A 176 29.44 -37.38 39.59
N GLN A 177 29.90 -38.05 38.53
CA GLN A 177 30.73 -39.25 38.64
C GLN A 177 32.05 -39.00 39.36
N ALA A 178 32.72 -37.87 39.08
CA ALA A 178 33.95 -37.48 39.79
C ALA A 178 33.70 -37.25 41.30
N LEU A 179 32.59 -36.55 41.63
CA LEU A 179 32.19 -36.31 43.01
C LEU A 179 31.78 -37.60 43.73
N GLU A 180 31.12 -38.53 43.07
CA GLU A 180 30.76 -39.84 43.61
C GLU A 180 32.02 -40.67 43.89
N THR A 181 33.01 -40.63 42.99
CA THR A 181 34.30 -41.32 43.19
C THR A 181 35.07 -40.73 44.39
N GLN A 182 35.15 -39.41 44.47
CA GLN A 182 35.78 -38.73 45.62
C GLN A 182 35.05 -39.07 46.95
N ASN A 183 33.74 -39.14 46.90
CA ASN A 183 32.92 -39.46 48.10
C ASN A 183 33.21 -40.92 48.57
N LYS A 184 33.34 -41.89 47.64
CA LYS A 184 33.74 -43.26 47.95
C LYS A 184 35.13 -43.34 48.54
N GLU A 185 36.10 -42.65 47.97
CA GLU A 185 37.49 -42.59 48.48
C GLU A 185 37.54 -41.97 49.89
N LEU A 186 36.74 -40.92 50.12
CA LEU A 186 36.66 -40.28 51.42
C LEU A 186 36.04 -41.22 52.48
N GLN A 187 34.95 -41.95 52.10
CA GLN A 187 34.32 -42.93 52.96
C GLN A 187 35.28 -44.08 53.32
N GLU A 188 36.09 -44.59 52.36
CA GLU A 188 37.11 -45.61 52.64
C GLU A 188 38.21 -45.10 53.57
N THR A 189 38.67 -43.87 53.36
CA THR A 189 39.65 -43.19 54.20
C THR A 189 39.10 -43.02 55.61
N VAL A 190 37.88 -42.58 55.80
CA VAL A 190 37.21 -42.47 57.10
C VAL A 190 37.15 -43.86 57.80
N ARG A 191 36.73 -44.90 57.03
CA ARG A 191 36.64 -46.28 57.58
C ARG A 191 38.05 -46.82 58.04
N GLN A 192 39.10 -46.54 57.27
CA GLN A 192 40.46 -46.90 57.62
C GLN A 192 40.95 -46.14 58.83
N LEU A 193 40.63 -44.87 58.99
CA LEU A 193 40.99 -44.08 60.20
C LEU A 193 40.25 -44.58 61.43
N MET A 194 38.94 -44.88 61.32
CA MET A 194 38.22 -45.46 62.43
C MET A 194 38.76 -46.80 62.87
N SER A 195 39.10 -47.68 61.92
CA SER A 195 39.71 -48.96 62.25
C SER A 195 41.13 -48.88 62.93
N LYS A 196 41.81 -47.75 62.80
CA LYS A 196 43.03 -47.43 63.47
C LYS A 196 42.84 -46.81 64.87
N LEU A 197 41.71 -46.19 65.12
CA LEU A 197 41.36 -45.58 66.40
C LEU A 197 40.82 -46.63 67.42
N ASP A 198 40.28 -47.75 66.91
CA ASP A 198 39.74 -48.85 67.72
C ASP A 198 40.81 -49.90 68.12
N LYS A 199 42.09 -49.61 67.82
CA LYS A 199 43.26 -50.40 68.29
C LYS A 199 44.05 -49.62 69.31
#